data_a5335879b03efada94ce79e936892aec
#
_entry.id   a5335879b03efada94ce79e936892aec
#
_cell.length_a   1.000
_cell.length_b   1.000
_cell.length_c   1.000
_cell.angle_alpha   90.00
_cell.angle_beta   90.00
_cell.angle_gamma   90.00
#
_symmetry.space_group_name_H-M   'P 1'
#
loop_
_entity.id
_entity.type
_entity.pdbx_description
1 polymer ?
#
loop_
_entity_poly.entity_id
_entity_poly.type
_entity_poly.pdbx_seq_one_letter_code
_entity_poly.pdbx_strand_id
1 'polypeptide(L)'
;MLFLAYSFLLLAFLLFMMNVTDRFLKYVGYGTQSDPNTGLNPSTPGQMEFAHVLKEEMEAIGIQEVELDEYGYVMGVIPSTVERETPAIGFIAHMDTSPEMSGRHVNPRIIENYAGNDIVLNKEKGIVLSTEEFPELMNYVGQTLITTDGNTLLGADDKAGIAEILTAAEYLIGHPEVKHGKICICFTPDEEIGEGPDHFNVKKFGAKFAYTMDGGEIGELEFENFNAANARIVFKGRNIHPGYAKNKMVNSIAVANEFMASLPKKEGPENTSGYAGFFHVY
;
A
#
# COMPACT_ATOMS: atom_id res chain seq x y z
N MET A 1 11.40 -38.60 26.29
CA MET A 1 10.67 -37.40 26.79
C MET A 1 10.96 -36.11 26.01
N LEU A 2 12.21 -35.83 25.58
CA LEU A 2 12.49 -34.62 24.80
C LEU A 2 11.79 -34.56 23.42
N PHE A 3 11.70 -35.68 22.69
CA PHE A 3 11.07 -35.73 21.36
C PHE A 3 9.55 -35.47 21.39
N LEU A 4 8.84 -35.88 22.42
CA LEU A 4 7.40 -35.64 22.59
C LEU A 4 7.12 -34.16 22.95
N ALA A 5 7.99 -33.54 23.72
CA ALA A 5 7.85 -32.12 24.06
C ALA A 5 8.09 -31.21 22.83
N TYR A 6 9.06 -31.56 21.98
CA TYR A 6 9.32 -30.83 20.73
C TYR A 6 8.15 -30.96 19.73
N SER A 7 7.56 -32.17 19.61
CA SER A 7 6.40 -32.37 18.74
C SER A 7 5.15 -31.67 19.26
N PHE A 8 4.98 -31.56 20.58
CA PHE A 8 3.84 -30.81 21.16
C PHE A 8 3.99 -29.30 21.03
N LEU A 9 5.22 -28.78 21.18
CA LEU A 9 5.52 -27.35 20.95
C LEU A 9 5.36 -26.98 19.47
N LEU A 10 5.83 -27.83 18.55
CA LEU A 10 5.68 -27.62 17.11
C LEU A 10 4.20 -27.70 16.68
N LEU A 11 3.43 -28.64 17.23
CA LEU A 11 1.99 -28.78 16.96
C LEU A 11 1.20 -27.60 17.57
N ALA A 12 1.59 -27.11 18.75
CA ALA A 12 1.01 -25.91 19.37
C ALA A 12 1.32 -24.65 18.55
N PHE A 13 2.55 -24.52 18.03
CA PHE A 13 2.95 -23.40 17.16
C PHE A 13 2.16 -23.40 15.86
N LEU A 14 2.00 -24.55 15.20
CA LEU A 14 1.20 -24.69 13.97
C LEU A 14 -0.31 -24.45 14.18
N LEU A 15 -0.82 -24.65 15.40
CA LEU A 15 -2.22 -24.40 15.76
C LEU A 15 -2.51 -22.90 16.03
N PHE A 16 -1.47 -22.05 16.12
CA PHE A 16 -1.60 -20.62 16.44
C PHE A 16 -1.10 -19.69 15.31
N MET A 17 -0.67 -20.24 14.16
CA MET A 17 -0.28 -19.39 13.01
C MET A 17 -1.50 -18.63 12.50
N MET A 18 -1.40 -17.31 12.45
CA MET A 18 -2.45 -16.47 11.89
C MET A 18 -2.45 -16.63 10.36
N ASN A 19 -3.59 -16.97 9.77
CA ASN A 19 -3.69 -17.00 8.30
C ASN A 19 -3.67 -15.57 7.71
N VAL A 20 -3.37 -15.48 6.42
CA VAL A 20 -3.23 -14.20 5.73
C VAL A 20 -4.51 -13.36 5.78
N THR A 21 -5.66 -13.97 5.67
CA THR A 21 -6.96 -13.29 5.71
C THR A 21 -7.22 -12.66 7.08
N ASP A 22 -7.02 -13.42 8.17
CA ASP A 22 -7.23 -12.91 9.53
C ASP A 22 -6.25 -11.79 9.85
N ARG A 23 -4.99 -11.92 9.39
CA ARG A 23 -3.96 -10.89 9.52
C ARG A 23 -4.36 -9.62 8.77
N PHE A 24 -4.77 -9.73 7.53
CA PHE A 24 -5.28 -8.61 6.73
C PHE A 24 -6.47 -7.92 7.39
N LEU A 25 -7.49 -8.69 7.82
CA LEU A 25 -8.66 -8.15 8.50
C LEU A 25 -8.32 -7.43 9.80
N LYS A 26 -7.30 -7.88 10.53
CA LYS A 26 -6.75 -7.18 11.70
C LYS A 26 -6.13 -5.84 11.29
N TYR A 27 -5.34 -5.81 10.21
CA TYR A 27 -4.59 -4.63 9.81
C TYR A 27 -5.46 -3.52 9.23
N VAL A 28 -6.49 -3.84 8.47
CA VAL A 28 -7.42 -2.82 7.95
C VAL A 28 -8.20 -2.09 9.05
N GLY A 29 -8.21 -2.62 10.26
CA GLY A 29 -8.79 -1.96 11.44
C GLY A 29 -8.01 -0.73 11.92
N TYR A 30 -6.73 -0.57 11.51
CA TYR A 30 -5.91 0.59 11.87
C TYR A 30 -6.08 1.71 10.86
N GLY A 31 -6.38 2.92 11.35
CA GLY A 31 -6.54 4.12 10.51
C GLY A 31 -5.19 4.79 10.24
N THR A 32 -4.59 4.50 9.10
CA THR A 32 -3.23 4.90 8.72
C THR A 32 -3.17 5.85 7.53
N GLN A 33 -4.27 6.53 7.22
CA GLN A 33 -4.33 7.50 6.12
C GLN A 33 -3.21 8.53 6.22
N SER A 34 -2.44 8.72 5.14
CA SER A 34 -1.42 9.76 5.03
C SER A 34 -2.03 11.16 4.80
N ASP A 35 -1.26 12.22 5.07
CA ASP A 35 -1.69 13.60 4.87
C ASP A 35 -0.53 14.46 4.34
N PRO A 36 -0.56 14.90 3.07
CA PRO A 36 0.52 15.65 2.45
C PRO A 36 0.69 17.08 2.99
N ASN A 37 -0.18 17.54 3.90
CA ASN A 37 -0.18 18.92 4.38
C ASN A 37 0.45 19.10 5.76
N THR A 38 0.84 18.03 6.44
CA THR A 38 1.35 18.11 7.81
C THR A 38 2.81 18.54 7.88
N GLY A 39 3.61 18.20 6.88
CA GLY A 39 5.06 18.38 6.89
C GLY A 39 5.77 17.56 7.96
N LEU A 40 5.12 16.49 8.46
CA LEU A 40 5.67 15.54 9.41
C LEU A 40 5.97 14.21 8.69
N ASN A 41 6.86 13.41 9.27
CA ASN A 41 7.13 12.05 8.80
C ASN A 41 7.28 11.11 10.03
N PRO A 42 6.39 10.10 10.20
CA PRO A 42 5.24 9.85 9.33
C PRO A 42 4.20 10.98 9.41
N SER A 43 3.49 11.20 8.31
CA SER A 43 2.56 12.33 8.16
C SER A 43 1.39 12.29 9.12
N THR A 44 1.03 11.12 9.65
CA THR A 44 -0.06 10.96 10.61
C THR A 44 0.30 10.02 11.76
N PRO A 45 -0.23 10.28 12.98
CA PRO A 45 0.06 9.44 14.15
C PRO A 45 -0.39 7.98 14.01
N GLY A 46 -1.46 7.71 13.25
CA GLY A 46 -1.97 6.36 13.05
C GLY A 46 -0.97 5.41 12.38
N GLN A 47 -0.09 5.93 11.55
CA GLN A 47 0.99 5.15 10.95
C GLN A 47 2.01 4.70 12.02
N MET A 48 2.41 5.60 12.92
CA MET A 48 3.31 5.26 14.01
C MET A 48 2.67 4.25 15.00
N GLU A 49 1.37 4.40 15.29
CA GLU A 49 0.63 3.42 16.09
C GLU A 49 0.64 2.03 15.44
N PHE A 50 0.40 1.97 14.15
CA PHE A 50 0.44 0.70 13.41
C PHE A 50 1.86 0.14 13.29
N ALA A 51 2.87 0.99 13.12
CA ALA A 51 4.27 0.59 13.10
C ALA A 51 4.70 -0.12 14.41
N HIS A 52 4.23 0.36 15.56
CA HIS A 52 4.45 -0.32 16.84
C HIS A 52 3.81 -1.72 16.88
N VAL A 53 2.59 -1.86 16.36
CA VAL A 53 1.90 -3.16 16.28
C VAL A 53 2.66 -4.13 15.38
N LEU A 54 3.16 -3.65 14.24
CA LEU A 54 3.94 -4.47 13.31
C LEU A 54 5.28 -4.89 13.94
N LYS A 55 5.96 -3.98 14.62
CA LYS A 55 7.19 -4.29 15.37
C LYS A 55 6.96 -5.41 16.38
N GLU A 56 5.94 -5.28 17.24
CA GLU A 56 5.59 -6.29 18.24
C GLU A 56 5.26 -7.65 17.60
N GLU A 57 4.53 -7.64 16.48
CA GLU A 57 4.18 -8.87 15.76
C GLU A 57 5.40 -9.51 15.11
N MET A 58 6.28 -8.73 14.47
CA MET A 58 7.54 -9.23 13.91
C MET A 58 8.41 -9.90 14.99
N GLU A 59 8.54 -9.29 16.16
CA GLU A 59 9.27 -9.86 17.30
C GLU A 59 8.60 -11.16 17.79
N ALA A 60 7.27 -11.18 17.88
CA ALA A 60 6.51 -12.33 18.38
C ALA A 60 6.62 -13.56 17.47
N ILE A 61 6.65 -13.38 16.15
CA ILE A 61 6.82 -14.49 15.19
C ILE A 61 8.28 -14.93 15.03
N GLY A 62 9.25 -14.21 15.63
CA GLY A 62 10.65 -14.60 15.68
C GLY A 62 11.54 -13.97 14.62
N ILE A 63 11.10 -12.92 13.94
CA ILE A 63 11.95 -12.08 13.08
C ILE A 63 13.02 -11.42 13.98
N GLN A 64 14.26 -11.40 13.51
CA GLN A 64 15.41 -10.90 14.25
C GLN A 64 15.75 -9.46 13.87
N GLU A 65 16.51 -8.79 14.73
CA GLU A 65 16.98 -7.41 14.51
C GLU A 65 15.82 -6.44 14.18
N VAL A 66 14.68 -6.62 14.85
CA VAL A 66 13.50 -5.79 14.60
C VAL A 66 13.69 -4.41 15.20
N GLU A 67 13.64 -3.39 14.37
CA GLU A 67 13.77 -2.00 14.79
C GLU A 67 12.64 -1.16 14.19
N LEU A 68 12.13 -0.22 14.97
CA LEU A 68 11.27 0.88 14.53
C LEU A 68 12.04 2.18 14.76
N ASP A 69 12.20 2.97 13.70
CA ASP A 69 12.88 4.25 13.82
C ASP A 69 11.93 5.43 14.07
N GLU A 70 12.48 6.61 14.24
CA GLU A 70 11.74 7.84 14.51
C GLU A 70 10.84 8.31 13.37
N TYR A 71 11.11 7.82 12.15
CA TYR A 71 10.34 8.13 10.95
C TYR A 71 9.26 7.07 10.64
N GLY A 72 9.12 6.05 11.48
CA GLY A 72 8.10 5.03 11.33
C GLY A 72 8.49 3.81 10.48
N TYR A 73 9.74 3.70 10.00
CA TYR A 73 10.17 2.50 9.28
C TYR A 73 10.37 1.34 10.25
N VAL A 74 9.72 0.21 9.96
CA VAL A 74 9.88 -1.03 10.72
C VAL A 74 10.71 -2.00 9.89
N MET A 75 11.92 -2.31 10.36
CA MET A 75 12.84 -3.23 9.67
C MET A 75 13.11 -4.46 10.51
N GLY A 76 13.33 -5.61 9.84
CA GLY A 76 13.72 -6.84 10.49
C GLY A 76 14.34 -7.83 9.51
N VAL A 77 14.90 -8.92 10.05
CA VAL A 77 15.68 -9.89 9.29
C VAL A 77 15.28 -11.31 9.64
N ILE A 78 15.15 -12.17 8.63
CA ILE A 78 15.15 -13.61 8.79
C ILE A 78 16.54 -14.12 8.34
N PRO A 79 17.34 -14.71 9.25
CA PRO A 79 18.68 -15.20 8.92
C PRO A 79 18.67 -16.29 7.86
N SER A 80 19.76 -16.39 7.09
CA SER A 80 19.94 -17.48 6.13
C SER A 80 19.93 -18.84 6.83
N THR A 81 19.26 -19.82 6.23
CA THR A 81 19.25 -21.23 6.64
C THR A 81 20.13 -22.11 5.74
N VAL A 82 20.85 -21.51 4.79
CA VAL A 82 21.82 -22.18 3.92
C VAL A 82 23.24 -21.78 4.26
N GLU A 83 24.18 -22.70 4.15
CA GLU A 83 25.60 -22.46 4.43
C GLU A 83 26.32 -21.70 3.31
N ARG A 84 25.83 -21.84 2.07
CA ARG A 84 26.41 -21.13 0.93
C ARG A 84 26.10 -19.65 0.98
N GLU A 85 27.02 -18.83 0.54
CA GLU A 85 26.79 -17.41 0.35
C GLU A 85 25.70 -17.18 -0.69
N THR A 86 24.68 -16.40 -0.31
CA THR A 86 23.55 -16.00 -1.16
C THR A 86 23.32 -14.51 -1.01
N PRO A 87 22.87 -13.80 -2.06
CA PRO A 87 22.46 -12.43 -1.90
C PRO A 87 21.28 -12.35 -0.92
N ALA A 88 21.30 -11.35 -0.05
CA ALA A 88 20.11 -11.03 0.74
C ALA A 88 19.05 -10.42 -0.17
N ILE A 89 17.81 -10.86 -0.02
CA ILE A 89 16.64 -10.29 -0.72
C ILE A 89 15.77 -9.54 0.27
N GLY A 90 15.08 -8.51 -0.21
CA GLY A 90 14.19 -7.69 0.58
C GLY A 90 12.73 -7.84 0.17
N PHE A 91 11.83 -7.69 1.13
CA PHE A 91 10.40 -7.51 0.90
C PHE A 91 9.95 -6.24 1.60
N ILE A 92 9.21 -5.41 0.88
CA ILE A 92 8.76 -4.11 1.34
C ILE A 92 7.25 -4.00 1.08
N ALA A 93 6.53 -3.37 2.00
CA ALA A 93 5.13 -2.97 1.86
C ALA A 93 4.92 -1.66 2.61
N HIS A 94 3.96 -0.82 2.18
CA HIS A 94 3.68 0.41 2.88
C HIS A 94 2.50 0.29 3.86
N MET A 95 2.53 1.12 4.89
CA MET A 95 1.57 1.07 6.00
C MET A 95 0.41 2.02 5.82
N ASP A 96 0.64 3.13 5.11
CA ASP A 96 -0.35 4.16 4.94
C ASP A 96 -1.43 3.78 3.92
N THR A 97 -2.49 4.53 3.91
CA THR A 97 -3.56 4.45 2.93
C THR A 97 -3.78 5.81 2.31
N SER A 98 -4.27 5.84 1.08
CA SER A 98 -4.48 7.04 0.30
C SER A 98 -5.24 8.15 1.05
N PRO A 99 -4.81 9.42 0.91
CA PRO A 99 -5.52 10.56 1.48
C PRO A 99 -6.87 10.87 0.80
N GLU A 100 -7.17 10.26 -0.34
CA GLU A 100 -8.37 10.58 -1.14
C GLU A 100 -9.67 10.16 -0.46
N MET A 101 -9.64 9.12 0.36
CA MET A 101 -10.83 8.64 1.09
C MET A 101 -10.43 8.09 2.46
N SER A 102 -11.33 8.21 3.45
CA SER A 102 -11.08 7.71 4.80
C SER A 102 -10.80 6.21 4.82
N GLY A 103 -9.71 5.83 5.49
CA GLY A 103 -9.38 4.45 5.88
C GLY A 103 -9.64 4.17 7.36
N ARG A 104 -10.53 4.95 8.04
CA ARG A 104 -10.87 4.76 9.44
C ARG A 104 -12.21 4.05 9.59
N HIS A 105 -12.29 3.18 10.60
CA HIS A 105 -13.51 2.39 10.89
C HIS A 105 -13.92 1.52 9.69
N VAL A 106 -12.95 0.92 9.05
CA VAL A 106 -13.19 0.00 7.93
C VAL A 106 -14.07 -1.16 8.40
N ASN A 107 -15.09 -1.44 7.64
CA ASN A 107 -16.01 -2.56 7.88
C ASN A 107 -15.91 -3.57 6.74
N PRO A 108 -14.94 -4.51 6.80
CA PRO A 108 -14.69 -5.45 5.72
C PRO A 108 -15.82 -6.48 5.63
N ARG A 109 -16.12 -6.91 4.41
CA ARG A 109 -17.09 -7.97 4.12
C ARG A 109 -16.43 -9.05 3.29
N ILE A 110 -16.61 -10.29 3.73
CA ILE A 110 -16.16 -11.48 2.99
C ILE A 110 -17.31 -11.99 2.12
N ILE A 111 -17.02 -12.17 0.84
CA ILE A 111 -17.96 -12.72 -0.17
C ILE A 111 -17.36 -14.03 -0.64
N GLU A 112 -17.85 -15.12 -0.10
CA GLU A 112 -17.41 -16.46 -0.49
C GLU A 112 -17.99 -16.87 -1.83
N ASN A 113 -17.18 -17.58 -2.65
CA ASN A 113 -17.59 -18.15 -3.92
C ASN A 113 -18.32 -17.13 -4.82
N TYR A 114 -17.63 -16.01 -5.11
CA TYR A 114 -18.19 -14.91 -5.89
C TYR A 114 -18.84 -15.40 -7.20
N ALA A 115 -20.07 -14.99 -7.44
CA ALA A 115 -20.90 -15.52 -8.53
C ALA A 115 -20.78 -14.72 -9.85
N GLY A 116 -19.98 -13.67 -9.92
CA GLY A 116 -19.82 -12.82 -11.12
C GLY A 116 -20.94 -11.79 -11.30
N ASN A 117 -21.63 -11.45 -10.25
CA ASN A 117 -22.68 -10.40 -10.26
C ASN A 117 -22.17 -9.10 -9.62
N ASP A 118 -22.88 -8.01 -9.86
CA ASP A 118 -22.64 -6.75 -9.18
C ASP A 118 -22.65 -6.91 -7.66
N ILE A 119 -21.74 -6.22 -6.98
CA ILE A 119 -21.61 -6.26 -5.53
C ILE A 119 -22.15 -4.94 -4.95
N VAL A 120 -23.31 -5.01 -4.28
CA VAL A 120 -23.86 -3.85 -3.57
C VAL A 120 -23.06 -3.64 -2.28
N LEU A 121 -22.22 -2.60 -2.24
CA LEU A 121 -21.44 -2.22 -1.05
C LEU A 121 -22.33 -1.47 -0.06
N ASN A 122 -23.07 -0.47 -0.52
CA ASN A 122 -23.96 0.34 0.31
C ASN A 122 -25.28 0.59 -0.40
N LYS A 123 -26.33 -0.05 0.08
CA LYS A 123 -27.67 0.06 -0.53
C LYS A 123 -28.28 1.45 -0.34
N GLU A 124 -28.07 2.08 0.81
CA GLU A 124 -28.65 3.39 1.13
C GLU A 124 -28.02 4.51 0.30
N LYS A 125 -26.72 4.41 0.04
CA LYS A 125 -25.96 5.36 -0.76
C LYS A 125 -25.92 5.01 -2.25
N GLY A 126 -26.43 3.84 -2.64
CA GLY A 126 -26.40 3.36 -4.01
C GLY A 126 -24.99 3.02 -4.51
N ILE A 127 -24.06 2.66 -3.60
CA ILE A 127 -22.68 2.31 -3.99
C ILE A 127 -22.64 0.85 -4.39
N VAL A 128 -22.21 0.60 -5.63
CA VAL A 128 -22.16 -0.72 -6.25
C VAL A 128 -20.81 -0.88 -6.96
N LEU A 129 -20.16 -2.01 -6.77
CA LEU A 129 -19.11 -2.47 -7.67
C LEU A 129 -19.80 -3.20 -8.83
N SER A 130 -19.93 -2.51 -9.94
CA SER A 130 -20.60 -3.03 -11.15
C SER A 130 -19.60 -3.80 -12.01
N THR A 131 -19.99 -4.96 -12.52
CA THR A 131 -19.20 -5.73 -13.48
C THR A 131 -19.13 -5.07 -14.87
N GLU A 132 -20.00 -4.11 -15.15
CA GLU A 132 -19.93 -3.28 -16.36
C GLU A 132 -18.82 -2.21 -16.21
N GLU A 133 -18.71 -1.58 -15.05
CA GLU A 133 -17.71 -0.54 -14.76
C GLU A 133 -16.34 -1.15 -14.42
N PHE A 134 -16.32 -2.29 -13.75
CA PHE A 134 -15.11 -3.05 -13.33
C PHE A 134 -15.17 -4.49 -13.89
N PRO A 135 -14.95 -4.67 -15.20
CA PRO A 135 -15.08 -5.99 -15.84
C PRO A 135 -14.06 -7.03 -15.34
N GLU A 136 -12.93 -6.60 -14.75
CA GLU A 136 -11.93 -7.45 -14.12
C GLU A 136 -12.47 -8.26 -12.95
N LEU A 137 -13.59 -7.85 -12.33
CA LEU A 137 -14.28 -8.64 -11.31
C LEU A 137 -14.64 -10.04 -11.81
N MET A 138 -14.86 -10.20 -13.10
CA MET A 138 -15.18 -11.49 -13.71
C MET A 138 -14.01 -12.49 -13.65
N ASN A 139 -12.78 -12.04 -13.46
CA ASN A 139 -11.60 -12.90 -13.30
C ASN A 139 -11.62 -13.65 -11.97
N TYR A 140 -12.44 -13.19 -11.01
CA TYR A 140 -12.50 -13.70 -9.64
C TYR A 140 -13.74 -14.57 -9.38
N VAL A 141 -14.50 -14.96 -10.40
CA VAL A 141 -15.67 -15.85 -10.23
C VAL A 141 -15.25 -17.16 -9.60
N GLY A 142 -15.97 -17.57 -8.56
CA GLY A 142 -15.69 -18.76 -7.76
C GLY A 142 -14.63 -18.57 -6.67
N GLN A 143 -14.04 -17.36 -6.57
CA GLN A 143 -13.08 -17.03 -5.52
C GLN A 143 -13.76 -16.32 -4.34
N THR A 144 -13.04 -16.19 -3.24
CA THR A 144 -13.47 -15.39 -2.08
C THR A 144 -12.93 -13.98 -2.22
N LEU A 145 -13.81 -12.99 -2.12
CA LEU A 145 -13.46 -11.57 -2.17
C LEU A 145 -13.60 -10.93 -0.79
N ILE A 146 -12.77 -9.94 -0.52
CA ILE A 146 -12.92 -9.05 0.63
C ILE A 146 -13.21 -7.65 0.11
N THR A 147 -14.29 -7.05 0.55
CA THR A 147 -14.71 -5.70 0.16
C THR A 147 -14.94 -4.83 1.38
N THR A 148 -14.99 -3.51 1.19
CA THR A 148 -15.53 -2.57 2.19
C THR A 148 -17.05 -2.52 2.12
N ASP A 149 -17.66 -1.77 3.04
CA ASP A 149 -19.10 -1.46 3.04
C ASP A 149 -19.44 -0.19 2.20
N GLY A 150 -18.50 0.32 1.41
CA GLY A 150 -18.67 1.50 0.58
C GLY A 150 -18.60 2.84 1.33
N ASN A 151 -18.25 2.87 2.60
CA ASN A 151 -18.06 4.11 3.37
C ASN A 151 -16.62 4.54 3.49
N THR A 152 -15.69 3.61 3.30
CA THR A 152 -14.24 3.82 3.46
C THR A 152 -13.49 3.14 2.34
N LEU A 153 -12.19 3.43 2.20
CA LEU A 153 -11.25 2.51 1.56
C LEU A 153 -11.23 1.20 2.35
N LEU A 154 -10.90 0.10 1.67
CA LEU A 154 -10.59 -1.17 2.33
C LEU A 154 -9.19 -1.13 2.96
N GLY A 155 -8.24 -0.50 2.28
CA GLY A 155 -6.83 -0.45 2.66
C GLY A 155 -6.08 -1.74 2.29
N ALA A 156 -6.50 -2.43 1.23
CA ALA A 156 -5.76 -3.56 0.69
C ALA A 156 -4.40 -3.12 0.16
N ASP A 157 -4.35 -1.98 -0.43
CA ASP A 157 -3.19 -1.21 -0.78
C ASP A 157 -2.72 -0.42 0.46
N ASP A 158 -1.58 -0.78 1.15
CA ASP A 158 -0.82 -2.02 0.87
C ASP A 158 -0.76 -2.92 2.13
N LYS A 159 -1.83 -2.92 2.95
CA LYS A 159 -1.91 -3.82 4.11
C LYS A 159 -2.04 -5.29 3.72
N ALA A 160 -2.41 -5.59 2.46
CA ALA A 160 -2.39 -6.94 1.93
C ALA A 160 -0.95 -7.44 1.81
N GLY A 161 -0.06 -6.66 1.21
CA GLY A 161 1.36 -6.97 1.12
C GLY A 161 2.02 -7.15 2.50
N ILE A 162 1.67 -6.32 3.49
CA ILE A 162 2.12 -6.51 4.88
C ILE A 162 1.67 -7.87 5.41
N ALA A 163 0.39 -8.23 5.22
CA ALA A 163 -0.16 -9.49 5.70
C ALA A 163 0.50 -10.70 5.02
N GLU A 164 0.76 -10.61 3.72
CA GLU A 164 1.44 -11.64 2.93
C GLU A 164 2.88 -11.85 3.39
N ILE A 165 3.65 -10.75 3.54
CA ILE A 165 5.05 -10.79 4.00
C ILE A 165 5.14 -11.46 5.38
N LEU A 166 4.31 -11.03 6.35
CA LEU A 166 4.38 -11.56 7.70
C LEU A 166 3.87 -13.00 7.78
N THR A 167 2.89 -13.39 6.97
CA THR A 167 2.41 -14.77 6.92
C THR A 167 3.47 -15.69 6.31
N ALA A 168 4.15 -15.25 5.25
CA ALA A 168 5.25 -15.99 4.64
C ALA A 168 6.46 -16.09 5.59
N ALA A 169 6.78 -15.01 6.32
CA ALA A 169 7.85 -14.99 7.31
C ALA A 169 7.58 -15.98 8.45
N GLU A 170 6.38 -15.95 9.01
CA GLU A 170 5.96 -16.89 10.08
C GLU A 170 6.03 -18.35 9.61
N TYR A 171 5.58 -18.61 8.37
CA TYR A 171 5.69 -19.92 7.76
C TYR A 171 7.16 -20.38 7.65
N LEU A 172 8.05 -19.54 7.11
CA LEU A 172 9.47 -19.90 6.94
C LEU A 172 10.18 -20.15 8.28
N ILE A 173 9.87 -19.35 9.31
CA ILE A 173 10.42 -19.53 10.65
C ILE A 173 9.91 -20.83 11.29
N GLY A 174 8.64 -21.14 11.08
CA GLY A 174 8.02 -22.38 11.58
C GLY A 174 8.43 -23.65 10.84
N HIS A 175 9.03 -23.54 9.63
CA HIS A 175 9.40 -24.66 8.76
C HIS A 175 10.90 -24.64 8.42
N PRO A 176 11.78 -25.01 9.37
CA PRO A 176 13.24 -24.95 9.16
C PRO A 176 13.76 -25.89 8.08
N GLU A 177 12.95 -26.81 7.60
CA GLU A 177 13.24 -27.66 6.43
C GLU A 177 13.21 -26.87 5.11
N VAL A 178 12.47 -25.74 5.04
CA VAL A 178 12.44 -24.84 3.89
C VAL A 178 13.70 -23.97 3.92
N LYS A 179 14.63 -24.25 3.01
CA LYS A 179 15.93 -23.58 2.99
C LYS A 179 15.91 -22.29 2.19
N HIS A 180 16.39 -21.21 2.78
CA HIS A 180 16.41 -19.87 2.17
C HIS A 180 17.68 -19.09 2.53
N GLY A 181 18.02 -18.08 1.72
CA GLY A 181 19.03 -17.07 2.03
C GLY A 181 18.51 -16.05 3.07
N LYS A 182 19.34 -15.06 3.40
CA LYS A 182 18.92 -13.94 4.26
C LYS A 182 17.77 -13.19 3.62
N ILE A 183 16.71 -12.93 4.39
CA ILE A 183 15.56 -12.12 3.98
C ILE A 183 15.50 -10.88 4.86
N CYS A 184 15.40 -9.71 4.23
CA CYS A 184 15.20 -8.43 4.89
C CYS A 184 13.75 -7.98 4.68
N ILE A 185 13.12 -7.47 5.72
CA ILE A 185 11.73 -7.00 5.67
C ILE A 185 11.71 -5.54 6.08
N CYS A 186 10.94 -4.71 5.38
CA CYS A 186 10.69 -3.34 5.78
C CYS A 186 9.25 -2.94 5.52
N PHE A 187 8.63 -2.27 6.49
CA PHE A 187 7.36 -1.59 6.32
C PHE A 187 7.61 -0.08 6.36
N THR A 188 7.09 0.63 5.34
CA THR A 188 7.36 2.05 5.10
C THR A 188 6.13 2.91 5.37
N PRO A 189 6.30 4.16 5.85
CA PRO A 189 5.23 5.14 5.91
C PRO A 189 5.13 5.95 4.61
N ASP A 190 4.03 6.70 4.45
CA ASP A 190 3.85 7.85 3.54
C ASP A 190 4.16 7.56 2.05
N GLU A 191 3.93 6.33 1.59
CA GLU A 191 4.10 5.96 0.19
C GLU A 191 3.10 6.72 -0.69
N GLU A 192 1.84 6.76 -0.29
CA GLU A 192 0.70 7.33 -1.02
C GLU A 192 0.79 8.85 -1.26
N ILE A 193 1.70 9.50 -0.56
CA ILE A 193 2.04 10.92 -0.78
C ILE A 193 3.43 11.12 -1.38
N GLY A 194 4.10 10.03 -1.77
CA GLY A 194 5.39 10.02 -2.45
C GLY A 194 6.59 10.24 -1.54
N GLU A 195 6.44 10.15 -0.22
CA GLU A 195 7.50 10.38 0.78
C GLU A 195 8.09 9.06 1.33
N GLY A 196 7.59 7.92 0.88
CA GLY A 196 8.03 6.58 1.33
C GLY A 196 9.54 6.33 1.28
N PRO A 197 10.32 6.81 0.30
CA PRO A 197 11.77 6.62 0.26
C PRO A 197 12.59 7.68 1.00
N ASP A 198 12.01 8.78 1.50
CA ASP A 198 12.74 9.97 1.94
C ASP A 198 13.74 9.71 3.07
N HIS A 199 13.39 8.87 4.03
CA HIS A 199 14.26 8.48 5.14
C HIS A 199 14.68 7.01 5.11
N PHE A 200 14.40 6.30 4.00
CA PHE A 200 14.71 4.87 3.88
C PHE A 200 16.23 4.61 3.92
N ASN A 201 16.68 3.90 4.93
CA ASN A 201 18.09 3.58 5.10
C ASN A 201 18.49 2.31 4.33
N VAL A 202 18.86 2.46 3.06
CA VAL A 202 19.28 1.36 2.17
C VAL A 202 20.41 0.52 2.74
N LYS A 203 21.40 1.15 3.43
CA LYS A 203 22.54 0.42 4.01
C LYS A 203 22.12 -0.45 5.18
N LYS A 204 21.23 0.06 6.04
CA LYS A 204 20.69 -0.65 7.18
C LYS A 204 19.79 -1.80 6.72
N PHE A 205 18.94 -1.57 5.74
CA PHE A 205 18.10 -2.60 5.14
C PHE A 205 18.90 -3.78 4.62
N GLY A 206 20.03 -3.53 3.95
CA GLY A 206 21.07 -4.52 3.67
C GLY A 206 20.69 -5.60 2.66
N ALA A 207 19.59 -5.48 1.94
CA ALA A 207 19.24 -6.33 0.82
C ALA A 207 20.02 -5.93 -0.44
N LYS A 208 20.37 -6.89 -1.30
CA LYS A 208 20.98 -6.63 -2.60
C LYS A 208 19.97 -6.12 -3.62
N PHE A 209 18.75 -6.61 -3.54
CA PHE A 209 17.57 -6.18 -4.28
C PHE A 209 16.34 -6.50 -3.45
N ALA A 210 15.22 -5.82 -3.73
CA ALA A 210 13.99 -5.99 -3.01
C ALA A 210 12.80 -6.05 -3.96
N TYR A 211 11.72 -6.63 -3.46
CA TYR A 211 10.40 -6.60 -4.06
C TYR A 211 9.48 -5.78 -3.17
N THR A 212 8.79 -4.80 -3.73
CA THR A 212 7.62 -4.20 -3.09
C THR A 212 6.42 -5.12 -3.36
N MET A 213 5.71 -5.47 -2.29
CA MET A 213 4.53 -6.34 -2.36
C MET A 213 3.26 -5.51 -2.54
N ASP A 214 3.32 -4.57 -3.45
CA ASP A 214 2.36 -3.52 -3.75
C ASP A 214 1.96 -3.65 -5.23
N GLY A 215 1.43 -4.82 -5.55
CA GLY A 215 1.15 -5.22 -6.93
C GLY A 215 -0.33 -5.27 -7.27
N GLY A 216 -0.61 -5.51 -8.55
CA GLY A 216 -1.94 -5.68 -9.11
C GLY A 216 -2.41 -7.13 -9.07
N GLU A 217 -2.53 -7.76 -10.24
CA GLU A 217 -3.06 -9.12 -10.37
C GLU A 217 -2.03 -10.20 -9.99
N ILE A 218 -2.53 -11.36 -9.55
CA ILE A 218 -1.68 -12.49 -9.17
C ILE A 218 -0.78 -12.91 -10.33
N GLY A 219 0.53 -12.93 -10.08
CA GLY A 219 1.55 -13.31 -11.07
C GLY A 219 2.13 -12.14 -11.85
N GLU A 220 1.69 -10.94 -11.61
CA GLU A 220 2.30 -9.73 -12.15
C GLU A 220 3.66 -9.49 -11.52
N LEU A 221 4.63 -9.07 -12.33
CA LEU A 221 5.95 -8.66 -11.90
C LEU A 221 6.36 -7.42 -12.69
N GLU A 222 6.37 -6.28 -12.02
CA GLU A 222 6.88 -5.04 -12.57
C GLU A 222 8.36 -4.86 -12.21
N PHE A 223 9.19 -4.50 -13.18
CA PHE A 223 10.64 -4.32 -12.99
C PHE A 223 11.17 -3.09 -13.71
N GLU A 224 10.28 -2.27 -14.22
CA GLU A 224 10.61 -1.00 -14.89
C GLU A 224 10.14 0.17 -14.03
N ASN A 225 10.80 1.31 -14.18
CA ASN A 225 10.41 2.56 -13.55
C ASN A 225 10.34 3.68 -14.59
N PHE A 226 9.83 4.83 -14.17
CA PHE A 226 9.75 6.03 -15.00
C PHE A 226 10.23 7.25 -14.24
N ASN A 227 10.58 8.31 -14.98
CA ASN A 227 10.89 9.60 -14.40
C ASN A 227 9.64 10.46 -14.33
N ALA A 228 9.38 11.04 -13.16
CA ALA A 228 8.27 11.96 -12.95
C ALA A 228 8.77 13.29 -12.36
N ALA A 229 8.01 14.36 -12.60
CA ALA A 229 8.21 15.63 -11.95
C ALA A 229 6.84 16.27 -11.68
N ASN A 230 6.72 16.92 -10.53
CA ASN A 230 5.54 17.69 -10.16
C ASN A 230 5.83 19.19 -10.35
N ALA A 231 4.84 19.92 -10.84
CA ALA A 231 4.93 21.38 -10.99
C ALA A 231 3.65 22.03 -10.48
N ARG A 232 3.78 22.87 -9.43
CA ARG A 232 2.67 23.68 -8.93
C ARG A 232 2.70 25.05 -9.60
N ILE A 233 1.68 25.36 -10.40
CA ILE A 233 1.55 26.63 -11.14
C ILE A 233 0.45 27.46 -10.49
N VAL A 234 0.80 28.70 -10.07
CA VAL A 234 -0.14 29.61 -9.41
C VAL A 234 -0.46 30.78 -10.34
N PHE A 235 -1.71 30.89 -10.76
CA PHE A 235 -2.21 32.01 -11.56
C PHE A 235 -2.78 33.09 -10.67
N LYS A 236 -2.15 34.28 -10.68
CA LYS A 236 -2.60 35.47 -9.90
C LYS A 236 -3.36 36.43 -10.81
N GLY A 237 -4.66 36.55 -10.59
CA GLY A 237 -5.51 37.50 -11.27
C GLY A 237 -5.65 38.84 -10.53
N ARG A 238 -6.50 39.70 -11.10
CA ARG A 238 -6.95 40.96 -10.46
C ARG A 238 -8.48 40.91 -10.38
N ASN A 239 -9.00 40.73 -9.18
CA ASN A 239 -10.45 40.72 -8.98
C ASN A 239 -10.98 42.13 -8.83
N ILE A 240 -12.10 42.43 -9.47
CA ILE A 240 -12.80 43.73 -9.42
C ILE A 240 -14.29 43.44 -9.44
N HIS A 241 -15.09 44.30 -8.76
CA HIS A 241 -16.53 44.20 -8.81
C HIS A 241 -17.02 44.18 -10.27
N PRO A 242 -17.91 43.24 -10.66
CA PRO A 242 -18.32 43.03 -12.06
C PRO A 242 -18.78 44.30 -12.78
N GLY A 243 -19.49 45.20 -12.09
CA GLY A 243 -19.91 46.51 -12.64
C GLY A 243 -18.79 47.43 -13.08
N TYR A 244 -17.56 47.19 -12.64
CA TYR A 244 -16.37 48.04 -12.95
C TYR A 244 -15.23 47.22 -13.61
N ALA A 245 -15.49 45.97 -13.97
CA ALA A 245 -14.48 45.03 -14.38
C ALA A 245 -13.95 45.20 -15.81
N LYS A 246 -14.70 45.91 -16.67
CA LYS A 246 -14.34 46.09 -18.09
C LYS A 246 -12.96 46.76 -18.21
N ASN A 247 -12.05 46.10 -18.94
CA ASN A 247 -10.65 46.48 -19.18
C ASN A 247 -9.76 46.60 -17.92
N LYS A 248 -10.22 46.06 -16.76
CA LYS A 248 -9.51 46.13 -15.50
C LYS A 248 -9.33 44.76 -14.82
N MET A 249 -10.32 43.88 -14.91
CA MET A 249 -10.27 42.57 -14.34
C MET A 249 -9.30 41.67 -15.10
N VAL A 250 -8.55 40.88 -14.37
CA VAL A 250 -7.81 39.71 -14.91
C VAL A 250 -8.35 38.47 -14.23
N ASN A 251 -9.11 37.66 -14.93
CA ASN A 251 -9.67 36.43 -14.40
C ASN A 251 -8.58 35.33 -14.41
N SER A 252 -8.12 34.92 -13.23
CA SER A 252 -7.07 33.89 -13.09
C SER A 252 -7.51 32.53 -13.62
N ILE A 253 -8.81 32.20 -13.53
CA ILE A 253 -9.35 30.94 -14.09
C ILE A 253 -9.26 30.95 -15.63
N ALA A 254 -9.55 32.09 -16.26
CA ALA A 254 -9.43 32.20 -17.71
C ALA A 254 -7.94 32.03 -18.16
N VAL A 255 -7.00 32.64 -17.43
CA VAL A 255 -5.56 32.49 -17.70
C VAL A 255 -5.12 31.04 -17.49
N ALA A 256 -5.56 30.39 -16.40
CA ALA A 256 -5.28 28.97 -16.17
C ALA A 256 -5.82 28.09 -17.29
N ASN A 257 -7.05 28.36 -17.76
CA ASN A 257 -7.65 27.61 -18.85
C ASN A 257 -6.89 27.78 -20.19
N GLU A 258 -6.37 28.98 -20.47
CA GLU A 258 -5.50 29.20 -21.65
C GLU A 258 -4.21 28.39 -21.55
N PHE A 259 -3.60 28.34 -20.35
CA PHE A 259 -2.42 27.51 -20.11
C PHE A 259 -2.73 26.02 -20.31
N MET A 260 -3.80 25.50 -19.71
CA MET A 260 -4.22 24.11 -19.87
C MET A 260 -4.50 23.77 -21.34
N ALA A 261 -5.14 24.68 -22.08
CA ALA A 261 -5.41 24.50 -23.50
C ALA A 261 -4.14 24.49 -24.38
N SER A 262 -3.02 25.01 -23.87
CA SER A 262 -1.72 25.00 -24.56
C SER A 262 -0.94 23.70 -24.39
N LEU A 263 -1.31 22.86 -23.42
CA LEU A 263 -0.69 21.57 -23.23
C LEU A 263 -1.04 20.63 -24.38
N PRO A 264 -0.13 19.70 -24.76
CA PRO A 264 -0.37 18.76 -25.84
C PRO A 264 -1.55 17.83 -25.55
N LYS A 265 -2.67 18.00 -26.20
CA LYS A 265 -3.91 17.24 -25.94
C LYS A 265 -3.79 15.72 -26.10
N LYS A 266 -2.78 15.24 -26.84
CA LYS A 266 -2.55 13.81 -27.06
C LYS A 266 -1.64 13.19 -26.01
N GLU A 267 -1.12 13.99 -25.09
CA GLU A 267 -0.20 13.59 -24.04
C GLU A 267 -0.87 13.60 -22.66
N GLY A 268 -2.19 13.40 -22.60
CA GLY A 268 -2.91 13.09 -21.38
C GLY A 268 -2.82 11.58 -21.07
N PRO A 269 -2.92 11.18 -19.80
CA PRO A 269 -2.85 9.75 -19.44
C PRO A 269 -3.92 8.91 -20.13
N GLU A 270 -5.08 9.48 -20.41
CA GLU A 270 -6.17 8.83 -21.16
C GLU A 270 -5.87 8.56 -22.63
N ASN A 271 -4.79 9.13 -23.17
CA ASN A 271 -4.40 9.01 -24.59
C ASN A 271 -3.04 8.34 -24.79
N THR A 272 -2.36 7.97 -23.72
CA THR A 272 -0.99 7.43 -23.75
C THR A 272 -0.94 5.99 -23.31
N SER A 273 0.07 5.24 -23.75
CA SER A 273 0.31 3.87 -23.34
C SER A 273 1.79 3.50 -23.52
N GLY A 274 2.22 2.40 -22.90
CA GLY A 274 3.59 1.92 -22.97
C GLY A 274 4.58 2.96 -22.45
N TYR A 275 5.59 3.30 -23.23
CA TYR A 275 6.65 4.26 -22.86
C TYR A 275 6.34 5.72 -23.22
N ALA A 276 5.12 6.06 -23.60
CA ALA A 276 4.75 7.42 -23.92
C ALA A 276 4.66 8.26 -22.64
N GLY A 277 5.35 9.43 -22.65
CA GLY A 277 5.21 10.40 -21.57
C GLY A 277 3.87 11.12 -21.61
N PHE A 278 3.41 11.65 -20.47
CA PHE A 278 2.15 12.38 -20.39
C PHE A 278 2.20 13.56 -19.40
N PHE A 279 1.24 14.46 -19.53
CA PHE A 279 0.92 15.51 -18.57
C PHE A 279 -0.36 15.17 -17.83
N HIS A 280 -0.28 14.91 -16.54
CA HIS A 280 -1.45 14.74 -15.68
C HIS A 280 -1.72 16.05 -14.94
N VAL A 281 -2.88 16.67 -15.24
CA VAL A 281 -3.33 17.93 -14.58
C VAL A 281 -4.45 17.59 -13.62
N TYR A 282 -4.29 17.90 -12.34
CA TYR A 282 -5.22 17.58 -11.26
C TYR A 282 -5.34 18.73 -10.23
#